data_079adc14499e29ddd7bc371621288008
#
_entry.id   079adc14499e29ddd7bc371621288008
#
_cell.length_a   1.000
_cell.length_b   1.000
_cell.length_c   1.000
_cell.angle_alpha   90.00
_cell.angle_beta   90.00
_cell.angle_gamma   90.00
#
_symmetry.space_group_name_H-M   'P 1'
#
loop_
_entity.id
_entity.type
_entity.pdbx_description
1 polymer ?
#
loop_
_entity_poly.entity_id
_entity_poly.type
_entity_poly.pdbx_seq_one_letter_code
_entity_poly.pdbx_strand_id
1 'polypeptide(L)'
;MLFRSLKVQGRASHAGSAPERGRNALYELAHQILQTRDLSDPATGLKMNWTVASAGTNRNVIPAIASATADVRVLRVADYDGIEQKVRERIKNQLIPDTKVEMTFERRRPPLELTAANEALAKHAQRIYAEIGKDLVIGTVAEGGGTDAAFAALKTKAPVIERFGLRGFGAHSNDAEYIEIDSIEPRLYLLTRMIMDVAQGKDK
;
A
#
# COMPACT_ATOMS: atom_id res chain seq x y z
N MET A 1 3.15 -1.70 0.56
CA MET A 1 2.48 -0.74 1.46
C MET A 1 3.54 0.08 2.16
N LEU A 2 3.45 1.38 2.07
CA LEU A 2 4.35 2.34 2.70
C LEU A 2 3.52 3.15 3.69
N PHE A 3 3.98 3.29 4.93
CA PHE A 3 3.42 4.26 5.85
C PHE A 3 4.25 5.54 5.79
N ARG A 4 3.56 6.67 5.69
CA ARG A 4 4.15 7.98 5.88
C ARG A 4 3.56 8.56 7.12
N SER A 5 4.42 9.02 8.02
CA SER A 5 3.97 9.89 9.08
C SER A 5 4.55 11.28 8.85
N LEU A 6 3.68 12.26 8.91
CA LEU A 6 4.01 13.66 8.94
C LEU A 6 3.80 14.15 10.36
N LYS A 7 4.81 14.82 10.92
CA LYS A 7 4.74 15.44 12.21
C LYS A 7 5.04 16.93 12.06
N VAL A 8 4.17 17.73 12.62
CA VAL A 8 4.35 19.18 12.67
C VAL A 8 4.55 19.61 14.13
N GLN A 9 5.60 20.37 14.36
CA GLN A 9 5.86 21.03 15.64
C GLN A 9 5.72 22.53 15.46
N GLY A 10 4.84 23.11 16.23
CA GLY A 10 4.61 24.53 16.33
C GLY A 10 4.83 25.03 17.76
N ARG A 11 3.99 25.96 18.20
CA ARG A 11 4.06 26.54 19.54
C ARG A 11 2.67 26.78 20.09
N ALA A 12 2.41 26.31 21.32
CA ALA A 12 1.15 26.53 22.00
C ALA A 12 1.01 27.99 22.43
N SER A 13 -0.22 28.48 22.44
CA SER A 13 -0.64 29.72 23.06
C SER A 13 -2.15 29.67 23.35
N HIS A 14 -2.66 30.64 24.12
CA HIS A 14 -4.08 30.76 24.36
C HIS A 14 -4.78 31.28 23.09
N ALA A 15 -5.74 30.50 22.57
CA ALA A 15 -6.34 30.78 21.27
C ALA A 15 -7.14 32.10 21.21
N GLY A 16 -7.65 32.58 22.34
CA GLY A 16 -8.43 33.81 22.40
C GLY A 16 -7.63 35.05 22.88
N SER A 17 -6.68 34.90 23.81
CA SER A 17 -6.00 36.05 24.43
C SER A 17 -4.59 36.33 23.89
N ALA A 18 -3.95 35.37 23.22
CA ALA A 18 -2.59 35.54 22.68
C ALA A 18 -2.34 34.66 21.44
N PRO A 19 -3.24 34.66 20.44
CA PRO A 19 -3.10 33.79 19.26
C PRO A 19 -1.82 34.07 18.46
N GLU A 20 -1.36 35.31 18.42
CA GLU A 20 -0.16 35.75 17.71
C GLU A 20 1.14 35.14 18.25
N ARG A 21 1.15 34.69 19.50
CA ARG A 21 2.28 34.01 20.12
C ARG A 21 2.38 32.54 19.74
N GLY A 22 1.29 31.96 19.24
CA GLY A 22 1.23 30.58 18.80
C GLY A 22 1.83 30.35 17.41
N ARG A 23 2.13 29.09 17.13
CA ARG A 23 2.41 28.57 15.79
C ARG A 23 1.51 27.35 15.62
N ASN A 24 0.43 27.51 14.88
CA ASN A 24 -0.64 26.52 14.85
C ASN A 24 -0.23 25.27 14.02
N ALA A 25 0.17 24.21 14.71
CA ALA A 25 0.57 22.97 14.06
C ALA A 25 -0.58 22.30 13.28
N LEU A 26 -1.84 22.51 13.67
CA LEU A 26 -3.00 21.96 12.95
C LEU A 26 -3.17 22.63 11.58
N TYR A 27 -3.02 23.96 11.50
CA TYR A 27 -3.15 24.67 10.24
C TYR A 27 -1.99 24.30 9.29
N GLU A 28 -0.78 24.21 9.83
CA GLU A 28 0.36 23.74 9.04
C GLU A 28 0.15 22.31 8.55
N LEU A 29 -0.32 21.38 9.40
CA LEU A 29 -0.62 20.01 8.99
C LEU A 29 -1.69 19.96 7.89
N ALA A 30 -2.76 20.76 8.01
CA ALA A 30 -3.80 20.82 7.00
C ALA A 30 -3.24 21.30 5.65
N HIS A 31 -2.40 22.33 5.65
CA HIS A 31 -1.70 22.80 4.47
C HIS A 31 -0.85 21.69 3.81
N GLN A 32 -0.05 20.98 4.61
CA GLN A 32 0.80 19.90 4.14
C GLN A 32 -0.01 18.74 3.53
N ILE A 33 -1.15 18.38 4.13
CA ILE A 33 -2.07 17.37 3.57
C ILE A 33 -2.64 17.85 2.23
N LEU A 34 -3.14 19.08 2.17
CA LEU A 34 -3.77 19.63 0.97
C LEU A 34 -2.81 19.77 -0.22
N GLN A 35 -1.58 20.22 0.02
CA GLN A 35 -0.59 20.35 -1.05
C GLN A 35 0.00 19.03 -1.54
N THR A 36 -0.25 17.91 -0.85
CA THR A 36 0.23 16.58 -1.22
C THR A 36 -0.90 15.61 -1.62
N ARG A 37 -2.16 16.06 -1.62
CA ARG A 37 -3.35 15.23 -1.88
C ARG A 37 -3.44 14.68 -3.32
N ASP A 38 -2.83 15.36 -4.27
CA ASP A 38 -2.88 15.08 -5.71
C ASP A 38 -1.70 14.24 -6.21
N LEU A 39 -0.95 13.61 -5.30
CA LEU A 39 0.22 12.80 -5.67
C LEU A 39 -0.12 11.39 -6.15
N SER A 40 -1.38 10.97 -6.06
CA SER A 40 -1.83 9.74 -6.72
C SER A 40 -1.76 9.88 -8.23
N ASP A 41 -1.32 8.81 -8.91
CA ASP A 41 -1.15 8.81 -10.36
C ASP A 41 -1.66 7.48 -10.94
N PRO A 42 -2.84 7.50 -11.60
CA PRO A 42 -3.41 6.31 -12.23
C PRO A 42 -2.52 5.69 -13.31
N ALA A 43 -1.72 6.50 -14.02
CA ALA A 43 -0.86 6.01 -15.10
C ALA A 43 0.28 5.12 -14.58
N THR A 44 0.79 5.40 -13.39
CA THR A 44 1.83 4.60 -12.72
C THR A 44 1.27 3.63 -11.69
N GLY A 45 -0.05 3.69 -11.41
CA GLY A 45 -0.71 2.92 -10.36
C GLY A 45 -0.35 3.37 -8.94
N LEU A 46 0.28 4.53 -8.79
CA LEU A 46 0.56 5.13 -7.50
C LEU A 46 -0.74 5.59 -6.83
N LYS A 47 -0.98 5.12 -5.62
CA LYS A 47 -2.09 5.56 -4.76
C LYS A 47 -1.51 6.10 -3.46
N MET A 48 -1.89 7.31 -3.10
CA MET A 48 -1.52 7.96 -1.85
C MET A 48 -2.74 8.61 -1.21
N ASN A 49 -3.05 8.23 0.02
CA ASN A 49 -4.17 8.79 0.77
C ASN A 49 -3.75 9.07 2.22
N TRP A 50 -4.03 10.27 2.69
CA TRP A 50 -3.96 10.59 4.12
C TRP A 50 -5.17 10.00 4.81
N THR A 51 -4.96 9.12 5.78
CA THR A 51 -6.02 8.30 6.38
C THR A 51 -6.21 8.51 7.88
N VAL A 52 -5.20 9.05 8.56
CA VAL A 52 -5.25 9.36 9.99
C VAL A 52 -4.66 10.74 10.21
N ALA A 53 -5.28 11.54 11.07
CA ALA A 53 -4.74 12.82 11.53
C ALA A 53 -5.10 13.05 13.01
N SER A 54 -4.20 13.73 13.74
CA SER A 54 -4.39 14.10 15.13
C SER A 54 -3.74 15.44 15.42
N ALA A 55 -4.43 16.32 16.17
CA ALA A 55 -3.91 17.60 16.58
C ALA A 55 -4.68 18.16 17.80
N GLY A 56 -3.95 18.76 18.74
CA GLY A 56 -4.52 19.46 19.89
C GLY A 56 -5.22 18.55 20.89
N THR A 57 -5.52 19.12 22.06
CA THR A 57 -6.26 18.45 23.15
C THR A 57 -7.32 19.36 23.76
N ASN A 58 -7.12 20.67 23.74
CA ASN A 58 -7.99 21.66 24.37
C ASN A 58 -8.46 22.70 23.35
N ARG A 59 -9.73 23.09 23.43
CA ARG A 59 -10.34 24.03 22.49
C ARG A 59 -9.78 25.45 22.53
N ASN A 60 -9.29 25.88 23.69
CA ASN A 60 -8.76 27.22 23.91
C ASN A 60 -7.24 27.33 23.80
N VAL A 61 -6.57 26.27 23.26
CA VAL A 61 -5.12 26.22 23.09
C VAL A 61 -4.77 25.98 21.61
N ILE A 62 -3.91 26.82 21.05
CA ILE A 62 -3.32 26.61 19.74
C ILE A 62 -2.44 25.36 19.81
N PRO A 63 -2.65 24.34 18.96
CA PRO A 63 -1.89 23.09 19.04
C PRO A 63 -0.42 23.30 18.71
N ALA A 64 0.46 22.84 19.60
CA ALA A 64 1.91 22.79 19.35
C ALA A 64 2.34 21.57 18.55
N ILE A 65 1.53 20.50 18.54
CA ILE A 65 1.85 19.25 17.86
C ILE A 65 0.66 18.83 17.02
N ALA A 66 0.94 18.42 15.80
CA ALA A 66 0.02 17.75 14.93
C ALA A 66 0.70 16.64 14.16
N SER A 67 -0.03 15.60 13.76
CA SER A 67 0.50 14.49 12.98
C SER A 67 -0.54 13.91 12.05
N ALA A 68 -0.07 13.35 10.94
CA ALA A 68 -0.91 12.58 10.03
C ALA A 68 -0.17 11.35 9.51
N THR A 69 -0.92 10.34 9.10
CA THR A 69 -0.39 9.13 8.47
C THR A 69 -1.09 8.86 7.15
N ALA A 70 -0.32 8.53 6.13
CA ALA A 70 -0.84 8.17 4.80
C ALA A 70 -0.56 6.72 4.46
N ASP A 71 -1.51 6.07 3.79
CA ASP A 71 -1.30 4.82 3.04
C ASP A 71 -0.78 5.16 1.64
N VAL A 72 0.32 4.52 1.26
CA VAL A 72 0.91 4.69 -0.07
C VAL A 72 1.15 3.33 -0.70
N ARG A 73 0.66 3.15 -1.91
CA ARG A 73 0.79 1.92 -2.70
C ARG A 73 1.39 2.22 -4.04
N VAL A 74 2.32 1.38 -4.46
CA VAL A 74 3.02 1.45 -5.76
C VAL A 74 2.98 0.08 -6.41
N LEU A 75 3.18 0.03 -7.73
CA LEU A 75 3.27 -1.22 -8.48
C LEU A 75 4.69 -1.78 -8.51
N ARG A 76 5.71 -0.91 -8.39
CA ARG A 76 7.14 -1.30 -8.39
C ARG A 76 7.84 -0.74 -7.17
N VAL A 77 8.79 -1.50 -6.62
CA VAL A 77 9.59 -1.08 -5.46
C VAL A 77 10.38 0.21 -5.77
N ALA A 78 10.87 0.36 -6.99
CA ALA A 78 11.60 1.55 -7.42
C ALA A 78 10.77 2.85 -7.37
N ASP A 79 9.45 2.75 -7.49
CA ASP A 79 8.57 3.93 -7.49
C ASP A 79 8.47 4.60 -6.09
N TYR A 80 8.91 3.90 -5.02
CA TYR A 80 8.95 4.47 -3.67
C TYR A 80 9.86 5.69 -3.56
N ASP A 81 11.03 5.65 -4.19
CA ASP A 81 12.00 6.75 -4.10
C ASP A 81 11.44 8.02 -4.77
N GLY A 82 10.80 7.87 -5.92
CA GLY A 82 10.20 8.99 -6.63
C GLY A 82 9.10 9.71 -5.85
N ILE A 83 8.23 8.94 -5.19
CA ILE A 83 7.17 9.54 -4.37
C ILE A 83 7.72 10.13 -3.07
N GLU A 84 8.74 9.52 -2.47
CA GLU A 84 9.43 10.08 -1.31
C GLU A 84 10.02 11.45 -1.63
N GLN A 85 10.73 11.55 -2.75
CA GLN A 85 11.33 12.81 -3.19
C GLN A 85 10.26 13.89 -3.44
N LYS A 86 9.17 13.57 -4.14
CA LYS A 86 8.08 14.51 -4.41
C LYS A 86 7.45 15.08 -3.14
N VAL A 87 7.22 14.24 -2.13
CA VAL A 87 6.66 14.75 -0.87
C VAL A 87 7.67 15.56 -0.09
N ARG A 88 8.93 15.12 0.01
CA ARG A 88 10.00 15.89 0.67
C ARG A 88 10.17 17.27 0.07
N GLU A 89 9.98 17.40 -1.23
CA GLU A 89 10.05 18.70 -1.89
C GLU A 89 8.84 19.57 -1.54
N ARG A 90 7.63 19.03 -1.63
CA ARG A 90 6.41 19.79 -1.34
C ARG A 90 6.32 20.26 0.11
N ILE A 91 6.75 19.45 1.08
CA ILE A 91 6.67 19.83 2.50
C ILE A 91 7.63 20.96 2.91
N LYS A 92 8.55 21.36 2.04
CA LYS A 92 9.38 22.55 2.26
C LYS A 92 8.57 23.85 2.18
N ASN A 93 7.45 23.83 1.46
CA ASN A 93 6.55 24.96 1.39
C ASN A 93 5.66 24.96 2.65
N GLN A 94 5.97 25.83 3.59
CA GLN A 94 5.27 25.98 4.87
C GLN A 94 4.28 27.15 4.82
N LEU A 95 3.11 26.92 5.43
CA LEU A 95 2.09 27.97 5.63
C LEU A 95 2.40 28.81 6.87
N ILE A 96 2.83 28.18 7.93
CA ILE A 96 3.08 28.82 9.22
C ILE A 96 4.59 28.95 9.43
N PRO A 97 5.17 30.17 9.41
CA PRO A 97 6.58 30.37 9.74
C PRO A 97 6.96 29.82 11.13
N ASP A 98 8.20 29.40 11.30
CA ASP A 98 8.75 28.86 12.52
C ASP A 98 8.09 27.56 13.02
N THR A 99 7.41 26.84 12.15
CA THR A 99 7.02 25.44 12.41
C THR A 99 8.12 24.50 11.92
N LYS A 100 8.19 23.31 12.51
CA LYS A 100 9.07 22.24 12.04
C LYS A 100 8.21 21.12 11.46
N VAL A 101 8.42 20.83 10.19
CA VAL A 101 7.72 19.74 9.49
C VAL A 101 8.70 18.59 9.28
N GLU A 102 8.38 17.44 9.83
CA GLU A 102 9.19 16.23 9.73
C GLU A 102 8.38 15.12 9.07
N MET A 103 9.02 14.40 8.16
CA MET A 103 8.42 13.25 7.49
C MET A 103 9.25 12.01 7.70
N THR A 104 8.60 10.94 8.11
CA THR A 104 9.18 9.60 8.23
C THR A 104 8.58 8.68 7.17
N PHE A 105 9.44 7.94 6.49
CA PHE A 105 9.07 6.89 5.55
C PHE A 105 9.35 5.52 6.16
N GLU A 106 8.35 4.64 6.16
CA GLU A 106 8.51 3.27 6.60
C GLU A 106 8.02 2.33 5.50
N ARG A 107 8.93 1.61 4.86
CA ARG A 107 8.62 0.59 3.84
C ARG A 107 8.29 -0.70 4.57
N ARG A 108 7.00 -1.03 4.67
CA ARG A 108 6.56 -2.24 5.38
C ARG A 108 6.42 -3.42 4.45
N ARG A 109 5.43 -3.40 3.56
CA ARG A 109 5.14 -4.51 2.66
C ARG A 109 5.37 -4.07 1.22
N PRO A 110 6.31 -4.70 0.48
CA PRO A 110 6.56 -4.36 -0.92
C PRO A 110 5.35 -4.75 -1.80
N PRO A 111 5.25 -4.23 -3.02
CA PRO A 111 4.38 -4.79 -4.03
C PRO A 111 4.92 -6.14 -4.50
N LEU A 112 4.02 -7.05 -4.90
CA LEU A 112 4.40 -8.18 -5.75
C LEU A 112 4.37 -7.67 -7.20
N GLU A 113 5.55 -7.51 -7.79
CA GLU A 113 5.67 -6.94 -9.13
C GLU A 113 5.27 -7.96 -10.19
N LEU A 114 4.54 -7.52 -11.21
CA LEU A 114 4.28 -8.33 -12.39
C LEU A 114 5.53 -8.36 -13.28
N THR A 115 6.11 -9.54 -13.44
CA THR A 115 7.23 -9.79 -14.35
C THR A 115 6.80 -10.73 -15.47
N ALA A 116 7.52 -10.73 -16.59
CA ALA A 116 7.27 -11.68 -17.68
C ALA A 116 7.38 -13.16 -17.21
N ALA A 117 8.28 -13.43 -16.27
CA ALA A 117 8.43 -14.77 -15.70
C ALA A 117 7.22 -15.15 -14.83
N ASN A 118 6.71 -14.24 -14.02
CA ASN A 118 5.50 -14.47 -13.22
C ASN A 118 4.28 -14.71 -14.13
N GLU A 119 4.17 -13.92 -15.21
CA GLU A 119 3.10 -14.09 -16.19
C GLU A 119 3.16 -15.44 -16.91
N ALA A 120 4.36 -15.88 -17.32
CA ALA A 120 4.57 -17.18 -17.95
C ALA A 120 4.16 -18.33 -17.01
N LEU A 121 4.56 -18.26 -15.74
CA LEU A 121 4.19 -19.26 -14.73
C LEU A 121 2.67 -19.25 -14.46
N ALA A 122 2.03 -18.09 -14.42
CA ALA A 122 0.58 -17.97 -14.28
C ALA A 122 -0.16 -18.57 -15.49
N LYS A 123 0.34 -18.35 -16.72
CA LYS A 123 -0.22 -18.97 -17.94
C LYS A 123 -0.02 -20.50 -17.93
N HIS A 124 1.06 -21.02 -17.36
CA HIS A 124 1.23 -22.45 -17.15
C HIS A 124 0.16 -23.01 -16.22
N ALA A 125 -0.09 -22.33 -15.10
CA ALA A 125 -1.17 -22.69 -14.19
C ALA A 125 -2.55 -22.68 -14.88
N GLN A 126 -2.80 -21.72 -15.76
CA GLN A 126 -4.04 -21.64 -16.54
C GLN A 126 -4.21 -22.85 -17.45
N ARG A 127 -3.13 -23.30 -18.14
CA ARG A 127 -3.17 -24.51 -18.97
C ARG A 127 -3.51 -25.77 -18.15
N ILE A 128 -2.85 -25.94 -16.98
CA ILE A 128 -3.14 -27.05 -16.08
C ILE A 128 -4.62 -27.05 -15.64
N TYR A 129 -5.16 -25.87 -15.32
CA TYR A 129 -6.53 -25.78 -14.83
C TYR A 129 -7.55 -26.09 -15.93
N ALA A 130 -7.21 -25.78 -17.19
CA ALA A 130 -8.01 -26.13 -18.35
C ALA A 130 -8.04 -27.66 -18.62
N GLU A 131 -7.03 -28.45 -18.18
CA GLU A 131 -7.03 -29.92 -18.30
C GLU A 131 -8.23 -30.57 -17.62
N ILE A 132 -8.76 -29.93 -16.57
CA ILE A 132 -9.94 -30.39 -15.83
C ILE A 132 -11.21 -29.63 -16.20
N GLY A 133 -11.22 -28.95 -17.34
CA GLY A 133 -12.38 -28.19 -17.84
C GLY A 133 -12.74 -26.98 -17.00
N LYS A 134 -11.77 -26.37 -16.30
CA LYS A 134 -11.96 -25.19 -15.47
C LYS A 134 -11.20 -23.98 -16.01
N ASP A 135 -11.80 -22.80 -15.88
CA ASP A 135 -11.18 -21.53 -16.25
C ASP A 135 -10.44 -20.91 -15.06
N LEU A 136 -9.18 -20.54 -15.26
CA LEU A 136 -8.39 -19.79 -14.31
C LEU A 136 -8.22 -18.36 -14.81
N VAL A 137 -8.82 -17.41 -14.10
CA VAL A 137 -8.65 -15.99 -14.41
C VAL A 137 -7.30 -15.53 -13.83
N ILE A 138 -6.44 -14.99 -14.70
CA ILE A 138 -5.16 -14.39 -14.32
C ILE A 138 -5.40 -12.89 -14.11
N GLY A 139 -5.11 -12.40 -12.90
CA GLY A 139 -5.11 -10.96 -12.62
C GLY A 139 -3.89 -10.28 -13.26
N THR A 140 -4.15 -9.29 -14.09
CA THR A 140 -3.10 -8.48 -14.75
C THR A 140 -2.95 -7.10 -14.12
N VAL A 141 -3.81 -6.78 -13.15
CA VAL A 141 -3.84 -5.50 -12.44
C VAL A 141 -3.69 -5.74 -10.94
N ALA A 142 -2.86 -4.95 -10.29
CA ALA A 142 -2.70 -5.02 -8.84
C ALA A 142 -3.99 -4.62 -8.12
N GLU A 143 -4.53 -5.51 -7.30
CA GLU A 143 -5.78 -5.28 -6.56
C GLU A 143 -5.59 -4.51 -5.23
N GLY A 144 -4.37 -4.07 -4.95
CA GLY A 144 -4.06 -3.25 -3.78
C GLY A 144 -3.97 -4.01 -2.46
N GLY A 145 -4.22 -5.31 -2.42
CA GLY A 145 -3.94 -6.16 -1.25
C GLY A 145 -2.44 -6.29 -1.01
N GLY A 146 -2.05 -6.59 0.25
CA GLY A 146 -0.66 -6.92 0.56
C GLY A 146 -0.50 -8.44 0.68
N THR A 147 0.62 -8.98 0.18
CA THR A 147 0.93 -10.41 0.27
C THR A 147 2.32 -10.65 0.83
N ASP A 148 2.50 -11.74 1.55
CA ASP A 148 3.82 -12.15 2.04
C ASP A 148 4.70 -12.72 0.92
N ALA A 149 4.09 -13.18 -0.18
CA ALA A 149 4.81 -13.57 -1.40
C ALA A 149 5.69 -12.44 -1.97
N ALA A 150 5.30 -11.18 -1.75
CA ALA A 150 6.09 -10.02 -2.16
C ALA A 150 7.47 -9.94 -1.45
N PHE A 151 7.57 -10.39 -0.20
CA PHE A 151 8.88 -10.47 0.49
C PHE A 151 9.76 -11.58 -0.10
N ALA A 152 9.17 -12.72 -0.46
CA ALA A 152 9.90 -13.78 -1.14
C ALA A 152 10.42 -13.29 -2.50
N ALA A 153 9.60 -12.56 -3.26
CA ALA A 153 9.96 -12.00 -4.56
C ALA A 153 11.14 -11.01 -4.51
N LEU A 154 11.36 -10.33 -3.39
CA LEU A 154 12.54 -9.47 -3.20
C LEU A 154 13.87 -10.27 -3.12
N LYS A 155 13.82 -11.54 -2.78
CA LYS A 155 15.01 -12.36 -2.47
C LYS A 155 15.28 -13.46 -3.49
N THR A 156 14.26 -13.89 -4.24
CA THR A 156 14.39 -14.93 -5.25
C THR A 156 14.53 -14.33 -6.65
N LYS A 157 15.22 -15.08 -7.54
CA LYS A 157 15.21 -14.83 -8.99
C LYS A 157 14.13 -15.67 -9.70
N ALA A 158 13.55 -16.64 -9.01
CA ALA A 158 12.47 -17.46 -9.54
C ALA A 158 11.16 -16.66 -9.62
N PRO A 159 10.28 -16.98 -10.56
CA PRO A 159 8.95 -16.37 -10.62
C PRO A 159 8.15 -16.68 -9.35
N VAL A 160 7.39 -15.70 -8.89
CA VAL A 160 6.51 -15.80 -7.72
C VAL A 160 5.09 -15.44 -8.12
N ILE A 161 4.17 -16.36 -7.90
CA ILE A 161 2.74 -16.16 -8.10
C ILE A 161 1.99 -16.49 -6.81
N GLU A 162 0.78 -15.97 -6.66
CA GLU A 162 -0.02 -16.14 -5.46
C GLU A 162 -1.50 -16.44 -5.79
N ARG A 163 -2.33 -16.58 -4.74
CA ARG A 163 -3.77 -16.86 -4.84
C ARG A 163 -4.12 -18.24 -5.40
N PHE A 164 -3.28 -19.21 -5.09
CA PHE A 164 -3.51 -20.61 -5.42
C PHE A 164 -4.44 -21.33 -4.43
N GLY A 165 -4.81 -20.67 -3.34
CA GLY A 165 -5.76 -21.20 -2.37
C GLY A 165 -7.19 -21.35 -2.89
N LEU A 166 -8.08 -21.71 -2.00
CA LEU A 166 -9.51 -21.88 -2.29
C LEU A 166 -10.15 -20.57 -2.78
N ARG A 167 -11.21 -20.69 -3.57
CA ARG A 167 -12.03 -19.53 -3.89
C ARG A 167 -12.76 -19.10 -2.63
N GLY A 168 -12.69 -17.82 -2.33
CA GLY A 168 -13.35 -17.23 -1.18
C GLY A 168 -13.73 -15.79 -1.42
N PHE A 169 -14.65 -15.30 -0.62
CA PHE A 169 -15.19 -13.94 -0.69
C PHE A 169 -15.33 -13.35 0.70
N GLY A 170 -15.49 -12.03 0.76
CA GLY A 170 -15.78 -11.32 1.99
C GLY A 170 -14.63 -11.26 2.97
N ALA A 171 -13.37 -11.35 2.51
CA ALA A 171 -12.20 -11.28 3.37
C ALA A 171 -12.24 -10.05 4.30
N HIS A 172 -12.02 -10.29 5.61
CA HIS A 172 -12.14 -9.31 6.69
C HIS A 172 -13.59 -8.86 7.01
N SER A 173 -14.59 -9.59 6.51
CA SER A 173 -15.99 -9.40 6.91
C SER A 173 -16.37 -10.40 8.00
N ASN A 174 -17.00 -9.92 9.08
CA ASN A 174 -17.44 -10.80 10.16
C ASN A 174 -18.62 -11.70 9.77
N ASP A 175 -19.44 -11.26 8.79
CA ASP A 175 -20.72 -11.89 8.49
C ASP A 175 -20.79 -12.54 7.10
N ALA A 176 -19.80 -12.30 6.26
CA ALA A 176 -19.86 -12.70 4.85
C ALA A 176 -18.54 -13.32 4.32
N GLU A 177 -17.58 -13.65 5.19
CA GLU A 177 -16.37 -14.37 4.78
C GLU A 177 -16.66 -15.86 4.63
N TYR A 178 -16.47 -16.39 3.43
CA TYR A 178 -16.69 -17.81 3.15
C TYR A 178 -15.76 -18.32 2.04
N ILE A 179 -15.67 -19.63 1.94
CA ILE A 179 -15.03 -20.36 0.86
C ILE A 179 -16.06 -21.19 0.07
N GLU A 180 -15.80 -21.36 -1.21
CA GLU A 180 -16.55 -22.28 -2.06
C GLU A 180 -15.97 -23.69 -1.90
N ILE A 181 -16.76 -24.62 -1.34
CA ILE A 181 -16.34 -26.00 -1.12
C ILE A 181 -15.97 -26.69 -2.43
N ASP A 182 -16.72 -26.43 -3.52
CA ASP A 182 -16.46 -26.97 -4.84
C ASP A 182 -15.14 -26.50 -5.46
N SER A 183 -14.48 -25.54 -4.83
CA SER A 183 -13.14 -25.08 -5.24
C SER A 183 -12.01 -25.94 -4.67
N ILE A 184 -12.26 -26.79 -3.67
CA ILE A 184 -11.23 -27.53 -2.95
C ILE A 184 -10.50 -28.49 -3.90
N GLU A 185 -11.21 -29.40 -4.53
CA GLU A 185 -10.60 -30.41 -5.40
C GLU A 185 -9.88 -29.83 -6.60
N PRO A 186 -10.47 -28.91 -7.39
CA PRO A 186 -9.78 -28.27 -8.53
C PRO A 186 -8.54 -27.50 -8.12
N ARG A 187 -8.58 -26.80 -6.97
CA ARG A 187 -7.41 -26.03 -6.49
C ARG A 187 -6.30 -26.92 -5.96
N LEU A 188 -6.65 -28.04 -5.31
CA LEU A 188 -5.67 -29.03 -4.89
C LEU A 188 -5.00 -29.69 -6.09
N TYR A 189 -5.77 -30.05 -7.14
CA TYR A 189 -5.23 -30.54 -8.39
C TYR A 189 -4.23 -29.56 -9.00
N LEU A 190 -4.64 -28.29 -9.17
CA LEU A 190 -3.80 -27.23 -9.72
C LEU A 190 -2.49 -27.10 -8.96
N LEU A 191 -2.55 -26.99 -7.63
CA LEU A 191 -1.36 -26.79 -6.80
C LEU A 191 -0.42 -28.01 -6.89
N THR A 192 -0.95 -29.23 -6.84
CA THR A 192 -0.17 -30.46 -6.93
C THR A 192 0.54 -30.54 -8.30
N ARG A 193 -0.18 -30.29 -9.39
CA ARG A 193 0.39 -30.31 -10.74
C ARG A 193 1.46 -29.24 -10.93
N MET A 194 1.23 -28.03 -10.44
CA MET A 194 2.23 -26.95 -10.47
C MET A 194 3.53 -27.35 -9.76
N ILE A 195 3.43 -27.92 -8.56
CA ILE A 195 4.61 -28.39 -7.80
C ILE A 195 5.35 -29.47 -8.59
N MET A 196 4.64 -30.42 -9.16
CA MET A 196 5.24 -31.51 -9.95
C MET A 196 5.94 -30.99 -11.19
N ASP A 197 5.28 -30.10 -11.93
CA ASP A 197 5.82 -29.55 -13.19
C ASP A 197 7.04 -28.66 -12.93
N VAL A 198 7.02 -27.82 -11.90
CA VAL A 198 8.17 -27.01 -11.47
C VAL A 198 9.34 -27.91 -11.05
N ALA A 199 9.09 -28.95 -10.25
CA ALA A 199 10.12 -29.91 -9.83
C ALA A 199 10.75 -30.67 -11.00
N GLN A 200 10.03 -30.84 -12.11
CA GLN A 200 10.49 -31.52 -13.33
C GLN A 200 11.00 -30.55 -14.41
N GLY A 201 10.99 -29.24 -14.16
CA GLY A 201 11.38 -28.22 -15.13
C GLY A 201 10.44 -28.07 -16.32
N LYS A 202 9.17 -28.42 -16.16
CA LYS A 202 8.11 -28.38 -17.18
C LYS A 202 7.29 -27.09 -17.15
N ASP A 203 7.64 -26.16 -16.31
CA ASP A 203 6.98 -24.87 -16.08
C ASP A 203 7.42 -23.75 -17.05
N LYS A 204 8.21 -24.09 -18.06
CA LYS A 204 8.78 -23.16 -19.05
C LYS A 204 7.92 -23.04 -20.31
#